data_5ed54bab5758e4d7e667d1f918a868c7
#
_entry.id   5ed54bab5758e4d7e667d1f918a868c7
#
_cell.length_a   1.000
_cell.length_b   1.000
_cell.length_c   1.000
_cell.angle_alpha   90.00
_cell.angle_beta   90.00
_cell.angle_gamma   90.00
#
_symmetry.space_group_name_H-M   'P 1'
#
loop_
_entity.id
_entity.type
_entity.pdbx_description
1 polymer ?
#
loop_
_entity_poly.entity_id
_entity_poly.type
_entity_poly.pdbx_seq_one_letter_code
_entity_poly.pdbx_strand_id
1 'polypeptide(L)'
;ITTTMEIAIMSLAAVGFLTQNMPVLLVALFCTGLQSTLFGPVKYSVLPSVLKPEELTGGNGLVEMGTSMSILTGMISGGIIFTLAGSHGPIVAATAVIALAIAGNITARMIPRVDAGAPDLKINWNPIPESLAVLRLARKQKAVANAILGVSWFWFVGTILTAQLPTYAEVNLGGGSTLYIFALALFSIGTGVGSLLCEKLSGRTVEIGLVPLGAFGMTAFMLDLYFARVGTSAAQGMDIAAFLAQPGSTRIVIDLLGIGLFTGFFVVPLFALIQSRTAKSEMSRVFAALNIQNSGFIVAAALLALVATQVIGMTI
;
A
#
# COMPACT_ATOMS: atom_id res chain seq x y z
N ILE A 1 11.20 -13.28 -13.34
CA ILE A 1 12.16 -12.18 -13.61
C ILE A 1 12.12 -11.16 -12.48
N THR A 2 10.99 -10.55 -12.15
CA THR A 2 10.90 -9.49 -11.11
C THR A 2 11.37 -9.96 -9.74
N THR A 3 11.01 -11.16 -9.29
CA THR A 3 11.48 -11.73 -8.02
C THR A 3 12.95 -12.14 -8.04
N THR A 4 13.52 -12.44 -9.20
CA THR A 4 14.98 -12.67 -9.33
C THR A 4 15.75 -11.35 -9.28
N MET A 5 15.20 -10.27 -9.89
CA MET A 5 15.76 -8.92 -9.74
C MET A 5 15.76 -8.47 -8.26
N GLU A 6 14.74 -8.83 -7.50
CA GLU A 6 14.65 -8.54 -6.08
C GLU A 6 15.83 -9.13 -5.29
N ILE A 7 16.25 -10.37 -5.57
CA ILE A 7 17.44 -10.97 -4.93
C ILE A 7 18.69 -10.13 -5.21
N ALA A 8 18.88 -9.67 -6.44
CA ALA A 8 20.03 -8.83 -6.79
C ALA A 8 19.99 -7.48 -6.06
N ILE A 9 18.80 -6.85 -5.97
CA ILE A 9 18.61 -5.57 -5.27
C ILE A 9 18.82 -5.75 -3.77
N MET A 10 18.29 -6.82 -3.17
CA MET A 10 18.50 -7.09 -1.74
C MET A 10 19.96 -7.48 -1.42
N SER A 11 20.68 -8.09 -2.35
CA SER A 11 22.13 -8.30 -2.23
C SER A 11 22.89 -6.98 -2.22
N LEU A 12 22.49 -6.02 -3.06
CA LEU A 12 23.05 -4.66 -3.02
C LEU A 12 22.73 -3.95 -1.70
N ALA A 13 21.50 -4.07 -1.22
CA ALA A 13 21.11 -3.54 0.08
C ALA A 13 21.92 -4.16 1.23
N ALA A 14 22.16 -5.48 1.19
CA ALA A 14 22.99 -6.17 2.18
C ALA A 14 24.43 -5.63 2.20
N VAL A 15 25.03 -5.39 1.03
CA VAL A 15 26.34 -4.71 0.95
C VAL A 15 26.27 -3.34 1.61
N GLY A 16 25.23 -2.55 1.33
CA GLY A 16 25.03 -1.23 1.95
C GLY A 16 24.92 -1.29 3.48
N PHE A 17 24.20 -2.28 4.03
CA PHE A 17 24.10 -2.50 5.48
C PHE A 17 25.45 -2.91 6.08
N LEU A 18 26.15 -3.87 5.48
CA LEU A 18 27.41 -4.38 5.99
C LEU A 18 28.54 -3.35 5.94
N THR A 19 28.55 -2.52 4.90
CA THR A 19 29.54 -1.44 4.74
C THR A 19 29.11 -0.12 5.37
N GLN A 20 27.88 -0.06 5.91
CA GLN A 20 27.25 1.16 6.43
C GLN A 20 27.30 2.33 5.44
N ASN A 21 27.17 2.02 4.15
CA ASN A 21 27.29 2.98 3.06
C ASN A 21 25.91 3.51 2.65
N MET A 22 25.58 4.73 3.09
CA MET A 22 24.30 5.38 2.81
C MET A 22 24.00 5.53 1.30
N PRO A 23 24.93 5.98 0.44
CA PRO A 23 24.75 6.01 -1.01
C PRO A 23 24.31 4.67 -1.60
N VAL A 24 24.91 3.57 -1.19
CA VAL A 24 24.55 2.22 -1.67
C VAL A 24 23.13 1.86 -1.23
N LEU A 25 22.76 2.17 0.00
CA LEU A 25 21.39 1.94 0.51
C LEU A 25 20.35 2.78 -0.25
N LEU A 26 20.67 4.03 -0.59
CA LEU A 26 19.79 4.88 -1.40
C LEU A 26 19.62 4.35 -2.83
N VAL A 27 20.69 3.84 -3.44
CA VAL A 27 20.61 3.19 -4.75
C VAL A 27 19.76 1.91 -4.66
N ALA A 28 19.96 1.08 -3.65
CA ALA A 28 19.15 -0.12 -3.42
C ALA A 28 17.67 0.24 -3.22
N LEU A 29 17.37 1.28 -2.44
CA LEU A 29 16.01 1.79 -2.23
C LEU A 29 15.36 2.25 -3.54
N PHE A 30 16.10 3.02 -4.35
CA PHE A 30 15.63 3.44 -5.68
C PHE A 30 15.36 2.23 -6.60
N CYS A 31 16.27 1.25 -6.63
CA CYS A 31 16.07 0.03 -7.41
C CYS A 31 14.88 -0.79 -6.93
N THR A 32 14.61 -0.83 -5.61
CA THR A 32 13.41 -1.47 -5.04
C THR A 32 12.14 -0.77 -5.53
N GLY A 33 12.11 0.56 -5.52
CA GLY A 33 10.99 1.33 -6.08
C GLY A 33 10.77 1.02 -7.56
N LEU A 34 11.83 0.97 -8.35
CA LEU A 34 11.76 0.63 -9.78
C LEU A 34 11.23 -0.81 -9.99
N GLN A 35 11.73 -1.77 -9.23
CA GLN A 35 11.25 -3.17 -9.28
C GLN A 35 9.77 -3.27 -8.92
N SER A 36 9.32 -2.54 -7.89
CA SER A 36 7.92 -2.51 -7.46
C SER A 36 6.98 -2.00 -8.56
N THR A 37 7.43 -1.04 -9.38
CA THR A 37 6.62 -0.55 -10.51
C THR A 37 6.42 -1.60 -11.59
N LEU A 38 7.37 -2.52 -11.76
CA LEU A 38 7.27 -3.65 -12.68
C LEU A 38 6.45 -4.80 -12.09
N PHE A 39 6.55 -5.03 -10.80
CA PHE A 39 5.86 -6.12 -10.11
C PHE A 39 4.36 -5.84 -9.93
N GLY A 40 3.96 -4.60 -9.65
CA GLY A 40 2.58 -4.22 -9.41
C GLY A 40 1.61 -4.66 -10.51
N PRO A 41 1.84 -4.30 -11.80
CA PRO A 41 1.00 -4.76 -12.90
C PRO A 41 0.93 -6.29 -13.02
N VAL A 42 2.04 -6.99 -12.79
CA VAL A 42 2.07 -8.47 -12.85
C VAL A 42 1.23 -9.09 -11.74
N LYS A 43 1.37 -8.60 -10.50
CA LYS A 43 0.65 -9.08 -9.32
C LYS A 43 -0.87 -9.10 -9.53
N TYR A 44 -1.43 -8.03 -10.07
CA TYR A 44 -2.87 -7.91 -10.26
C TYR A 44 -3.36 -8.50 -11.58
N SER A 45 -2.54 -8.49 -12.62
CA SER A 45 -2.94 -9.03 -13.93
C SER A 45 -2.99 -10.55 -13.99
N VAL A 46 -2.30 -11.24 -13.09
CA VAL A 46 -2.31 -12.71 -13.03
C VAL A 46 -3.61 -13.26 -12.43
N LEU A 47 -4.27 -12.51 -11.53
CA LEU A 47 -5.46 -12.98 -10.82
C LEU A 47 -6.59 -13.44 -11.75
N PRO A 48 -7.00 -12.70 -12.80
CA PRO A 48 -8.06 -13.16 -13.71
C PRO A 48 -7.66 -14.35 -14.60
N SER A 49 -6.39 -14.73 -14.55
CA SER A 49 -5.90 -15.90 -15.31
C SER A 49 -5.91 -17.18 -14.48
N VAL A 50 -5.91 -17.06 -13.15
CA VAL A 50 -5.87 -18.19 -12.20
C VAL A 50 -7.15 -18.32 -11.38
N LEU A 51 -7.97 -17.27 -11.31
CA LEU A 51 -9.23 -17.24 -10.57
C LEU A 51 -10.44 -17.16 -11.51
N LYS A 52 -11.58 -17.68 -11.04
CA LYS A 52 -12.87 -17.50 -11.70
C LYS A 52 -13.41 -16.07 -11.45
N PRO A 53 -14.33 -15.58 -12.29
CA PRO A 53 -14.92 -14.24 -12.09
C PRO A 53 -15.53 -14.03 -10.70
N GLU A 54 -16.15 -15.08 -10.13
CA GLU A 54 -16.78 -15.05 -8.80
C GLU A 54 -15.77 -14.99 -7.66
N GLU A 55 -14.51 -15.37 -7.92
CA GLU A 55 -13.41 -15.40 -6.94
C GLU A 55 -12.57 -14.12 -6.95
N LEU A 56 -12.76 -13.22 -7.94
CA LEU A 56 -11.91 -12.04 -8.11
C LEU A 56 -11.97 -11.09 -6.91
N THR A 57 -13.15 -10.88 -6.35
CA THR A 57 -13.29 -10.00 -5.16
C THR A 57 -12.53 -10.58 -3.98
N GLY A 58 -12.70 -11.88 -3.70
CA GLY A 58 -11.97 -12.56 -2.63
C GLY A 58 -10.45 -12.60 -2.88
N GLY A 59 -10.03 -12.89 -4.11
CA GLY A 59 -8.62 -12.88 -4.50
C GLY A 59 -7.95 -11.53 -4.29
N ASN A 60 -8.61 -10.44 -4.70
CA ASN A 60 -8.11 -9.08 -4.44
C ASN A 60 -8.11 -8.76 -2.93
N GLY A 61 -9.14 -9.19 -2.20
CA GLY A 61 -9.19 -9.03 -0.75
C GLY A 61 -8.02 -9.72 -0.04
N LEU A 62 -7.67 -10.94 -0.44
CA LEU A 62 -6.50 -11.66 0.08
C LEU A 62 -5.18 -10.97 -0.28
N VAL A 63 -5.05 -10.44 -1.48
CA VAL A 63 -3.86 -9.70 -1.92
C VAL A 63 -3.69 -8.41 -1.12
N GLU A 64 -4.77 -7.65 -0.89
CA GLU A 64 -4.73 -6.42 -0.09
C GLU A 64 -4.44 -6.71 1.38
N MET A 65 -5.10 -7.72 1.97
CA MET A 65 -4.80 -8.17 3.33
C MET A 65 -3.34 -8.60 3.48
N GLY A 66 -2.86 -9.46 2.56
CA GLY A 66 -1.48 -9.94 2.57
C GLY A 66 -0.48 -8.78 2.43
N THR A 67 -0.76 -7.80 1.58
CA THR A 67 0.07 -6.61 1.40
C THR A 67 0.12 -5.79 2.69
N SER A 68 -1.04 -5.50 3.30
CA SER A 68 -1.13 -4.73 4.55
C SER A 68 -0.43 -5.42 5.70
N MET A 69 -0.61 -6.75 5.84
CA MET A 69 0.07 -7.53 6.88
C MET A 69 1.59 -7.59 6.66
N SER A 70 2.03 -7.68 5.41
CA SER A 70 3.47 -7.68 5.08
C SER A 70 4.13 -6.33 5.39
N ILE A 71 3.46 -5.22 5.08
CA ILE A 71 3.94 -3.87 5.41
C ILE A 71 4.07 -3.74 6.93
N LEU A 72 3.03 -4.10 7.69
CA LEU A 72 3.03 -4.03 9.15
C LEU A 72 4.12 -4.90 9.76
N THR A 73 4.22 -6.16 9.35
CA THR A 73 5.24 -7.10 9.84
C THR A 73 6.64 -6.60 9.51
N GLY A 74 6.84 -6.06 8.30
CA GLY A 74 8.11 -5.48 7.87
C GLY A 74 8.53 -4.28 8.72
N MET A 75 7.60 -3.38 9.04
CA MET A 75 7.87 -2.21 9.89
C MET A 75 8.20 -2.61 11.33
N ILE A 76 7.42 -3.52 11.91
CA ILE A 76 7.65 -4.01 13.27
C ILE A 76 9.00 -4.74 13.35
N SER A 77 9.26 -5.69 12.46
CA SER A 77 10.52 -6.44 12.47
C SER A 77 11.74 -5.57 12.17
N GLY A 78 11.62 -4.60 11.26
CA GLY A 78 12.67 -3.62 10.99
C GLY A 78 12.99 -2.77 12.23
N GLY A 79 11.97 -2.30 12.93
CA GLY A 79 12.13 -1.57 14.21
C GLY A 79 12.80 -2.43 15.29
N ILE A 80 12.37 -3.69 15.43
CA ILE A 80 12.95 -4.64 16.40
C ILE A 80 14.44 -4.91 16.07
N ILE A 81 14.76 -5.18 14.81
CA ILE A 81 16.16 -5.40 14.39
C ILE A 81 17.01 -4.19 14.74
N PHE A 82 16.52 -2.97 14.47
CA PHE A 82 17.25 -1.75 14.75
C PHE A 82 17.48 -1.50 16.24
N THR A 83 16.51 -1.86 17.11
CA THR A 83 16.59 -1.58 18.55
C THR A 83 17.30 -2.68 19.34
N LEU A 84 17.08 -3.96 18.99
CA LEU A 84 17.57 -5.09 19.80
C LEU A 84 18.90 -5.68 19.32
N ALA A 85 19.21 -5.58 18.02
CA ALA A 85 20.42 -6.22 17.48
C ALA A 85 21.71 -5.41 17.76
N GLY A 86 21.61 -4.14 18.20
CA GLY A 86 22.77 -3.31 18.53
C GLY A 86 23.82 -3.29 17.42
N SER A 87 25.06 -3.62 17.75
CA SER A 87 26.18 -3.70 16.79
C SER A 87 26.01 -4.78 15.69
N HIS A 88 25.16 -5.78 15.90
CA HIS A 88 24.85 -6.83 14.94
C HIS A 88 23.69 -6.45 14.00
N GLY A 89 23.05 -5.31 14.21
CA GLY A 89 21.92 -4.82 13.40
C GLY A 89 22.15 -4.90 11.89
N PRO A 90 23.27 -4.42 11.34
CA PRO A 90 23.57 -4.49 9.92
C PRO A 90 23.61 -5.93 9.36
N ILE A 91 24.19 -6.87 10.11
CA ILE A 91 24.28 -8.30 9.70
C ILE A 91 22.89 -8.93 9.74
N VAL A 92 22.11 -8.68 10.79
CA VAL A 92 20.75 -9.21 10.93
C VAL A 92 19.84 -8.65 9.82
N ALA A 93 19.91 -7.35 9.54
CA ALA A 93 19.14 -6.72 8.48
C ALA A 93 19.52 -7.29 7.10
N ALA A 94 20.82 -7.39 6.79
CA ALA A 94 21.33 -7.96 5.54
C ALA A 94 20.84 -9.40 5.33
N THR A 95 20.93 -10.23 6.36
CA THR A 95 20.47 -11.63 6.32
C THR A 95 18.96 -11.71 6.13
N ALA A 96 18.18 -10.89 6.84
CA ALA A 96 16.74 -10.87 6.76
C ALA A 96 16.25 -10.49 5.36
N VAL A 97 16.77 -9.42 4.75
CA VAL A 97 16.31 -8.97 3.42
C VAL A 97 16.65 -9.99 2.32
N ILE A 98 17.82 -10.64 2.40
CA ILE A 98 18.19 -11.70 1.46
C ILE A 98 17.29 -12.93 1.65
N ALA A 99 17.08 -13.36 2.89
CA ALA A 99 16.24 -14.52 3.18
C ALA A 99 14.80 -14.32 2.68
N LEU A 100 14.24 -13.13 2.89
CA LEU A 100 12.90 -12.77 2.40
C LEU A 100 12.85 -12.74 0.87
N ALA A 101 13.87 -12.20 0.20
CA ALA A 101 13.93 -12.18 -1.26
C ALA A 101 14.02 -13.59 -1.86
N ILE A 102 14.78 -14.48 -1.23
CA ILE A 102 14.86 -15.89 -1.62
C ILE A 102 13.53 -16.59 -1.40
N ALA A 103 12.91 -16.43 -0.23
CA ALA A 103 11.60 -16.99 0.07
C ALA A 103 10.53 -16.49 -0.91
N GLY A 104 10.51 -15.19 -1.22
CA GLY A 104 9.64 -14.59 -2.24
C GLY A 104 9.87 -15.19 -3.64
N ASN A 105 11.12 -15.43 -4.02
CA ASN A 105 11.42 -16.08 -5.30
C ASN A 105 10.97 -17.54 -5.35
N ILE A 106 11.13 -18.29 -4.26
CA ILE A 106 10.68 -19.68 -4.17
C ILE A 106 9.16 -19.74 -4.28
N THR A 107 8.44 -18.92 -3.49
CA THR A 107 6.96 -18.88 -3.51
C THR A 107 6.42 -18.41 -4.86
N ALA A 108 7.08 -17.44 -5.50
CA ALA A 108 6.70 -17.00 -6.84
C ALA A 108 6.81 -18.11 -7.92
N ARG A 109 7.71 -19.08 -7.75
CA ARG A 109 7.83 -20.26 -8.65
C ARG A 109 6.71 -21.28 -8.44
N MET A 110 5.98 -21.20 -7.34
CA MET A 110 4.82 -22.07 -7.07
C MET A 110 3.55 -21.56 -7.76
N ILE A 111 3.55 -20.33 -8.27
CA ILE A 111 2.43 -19.77 -9.03
C ILE A 111 2.32 -20.54 -10.37
N PRO A 112 1.11 -21.01 -10.75
CA PRO A 112 0.92 -21.69 -12.01
C PRO A 112 1.40 -20.83 -13.20
N ARG A 113 1.99 -21.49 -14.19
CA ARG A 113 2.37 -20.80 -15.44
C ARG A 113 1.13 -20.39 -16.18
N VAL A 114 1.08 -19.13 -16.57
CA VAL A 114 -0.02 -18.55 -17.35
C VAL A 114 0.52 -18.16 -18.71
N ASP A 115 -0.24 -18.45 -19.76
CA ASP A 115 0.11 -18.07 -21.12
C ASP A 115 0.13 -16.54 -21.25
N ALA A 116 1.04 -16.05 -22.09
CA ALA A 116 1.12 -14.63 -22.37
C ALA A 116 -0.17 -14.14 -23.02
N GLY A 117 -0.83 -13.15 -22.42
CA GLY A 117 -2.08 -12.59 -22.95
C GLY A 117 -1.93 -11.90 -24.30
N ALA A 118 -0.71 -11.46 -24.66
CA ALA A 118 -0.37 -10.82 -25.94
C ALA A 118 1.07 -11.20 -26.34
N PRO A 119 1.32 -12.43 -26.86
CA PRO A 119 2.67 -12.89 -27.16
C PRO A 119 3.37 -12.08 -28.27
N ASP A 120 2.59 -11.52 -29.20
CA ASP A 120 3.10 -10.75 -30.35
C ASP A 120 3.28 -9.26 -30.05
N LEU A 121 3.09 -8.83 -28.80
CA LEU A 121 3.22 -7.43 -28.43
C LEU A 121 4.67 -6.95 -28.58
N LYS A 122 4.88 -6.00 -29.49
CA LYS A 122 6.18 -5.35 -29.69
C LYS A 122 6.41 -4.33 -28.56
N ILE A 123 7.53 -4.47 -27.85
CA ILE A 123 7.93 -3.55 -26.79
C ILE A 123 8.41 -2.24 -27.41
N ASN A 124 7.76 -1.15 -27.05
CA ASN A 124 8.24 0.19 -27.36
C ASN A 124 9.12 0.69 -26.22
N TRP A 125 10.40 0.83 -26.46
CA TRP A 125 11.37 1.27 -25.44
C TRP A 125 11.31 2.77 -25.13
N ASN A 126 10.55 3.56 -25.89
CA ASN A 126 10.32 4.95 -25.54
C ASN A 126 9.23 5.07 -24.47
N PRO A 127 9.59 5.48 -23.23
CA PRO A 127 8.64 5.46 -22.11
C PRO A 127 7.52 6.50 -22.27
N ILE A 128 7.76 7.62 -22.94
CA ILE A 128 6.77 8.70 -23.04
C ILE A 128 5.57 8.31 -23.93
N PRO A 129 5.76 7.95 -25.21
CA PRO A 129 4.62 7.54 -26.04
C PRO A 129 3.95 6.24 -25.53
N GLU A 130 4.71 5.32 -24.93
CA GLU A 130 4.11 4.10 -24.35
C GLU A 130 3.25 4.43 -23.14
N SER A 131 3.70 5.29 -22.22
CA SER A 131 2.89 5.74 -21.08
C SER A 131 1.59 6.42 -21.55
N LEU A 132 1.66 7.27 -22.57
CA LEU A 132 0.46 7.90 -23.15
C LEU A 132 -0.45 6.87 -23.83
N ALA A 133 0.11 5.85 -24.47
CA ALA A 133 -0.65 4.80 -25.14
C ALA A 133 -1.43 3.93 -24.12
N VAL A 134 -0.79 3.52 -23.02
CA VAL A 134 -1.48 2.74 -21.97
C VAL A 134 -2.53 3.57 -21.23
N LEU A 135 -2.28 4.87 -20.99
CA LEU A 135 -3.29 5.76 -20.39
C LEU A 135 -4.50 5.94 -21.32
N ARG A 136 -4.29 6.07 -22.64
CA ARG A 136 -5.39 6.13 -23.62
C ARG A 136 -6.15 4.80 -23.66
N LEU A 137 -5.43 3.67 -23.59
CA LEU A 137 -6.03 2.33 -23.54
C LEU A 137 -6.98 2.20 -22.36
N ALA A 138 -6.53 2.53 -21.15
CA ALA A 138 -7.34 2.47 -19.93
C ALA A 138 -8.59 3.35 -19.98
N ARG A 139 -8.55 4.45 -20.74
CA ARG A 139 -9.68 5.40 -20.92
C ARG A 139 -10.72 4.94 -21.94
N LYS A 140 -10.46 3.91 -22.75
CA LYS A 140 -11.43 3.42 -23.76
C LYS A 140 -12.74 2.96 -23.12
N GLN A 141 -12.67 2.40 -21.92
CA GLN A 141 -13.83 1.90 -21.19
C GLN A 141 -14.08 2.77 -19.95
N LYS A 142 -15.18 3.52 -19.97
CA LYS A 142 -15.51 4.52 -18.92
C LYS A 142 -15.53 3.91 -17.50
N ALA A 143 -16.04 2.68 -17.36
CA ALA A 143 -16.07 2.00 -16.07
C ALA A 143 -14.65 1.74 -15.52
N VAL A 144 -13.73 1.28 -16.37
CA VAL A 144 -12.32 1.05 -16.00
C VAL A 144 -11.63 2.38 -15.68
N ALA A 145 -11.83 3.41 -16.50
CA ALA A 145 -11.25 4.73 -16.26
C ALA A 145 -11.70 5.33 -14.92
N ASN A 146 -12.98 5.22 -14.58
CA ASN A 146 -13.53 5.71 -13.31
C ASN A 146 -13.00 4.88 -12.12
N ALA A 147 -12.87 3.56 -12.28
CA ALA A 147 -12.28 2.72 -11.23
C ALA A 147 -10.80 3.08 -10.98
N ILE A 148 -10.02 3.30 -12.04
CA ILE A 148 -8.64 3.76 -11.94
C ILE A 148 -8.57 5.12 -11.24
N LEU A 149 -9.46 6.06 -11.58
CA LEU A 149 -9.55 7.35 -10.92
C LEU A 149 -9.87 7.22 -9.42
N GLY A 150 -10.80 6.33 -9.07
CA GLY A 150 -11.13 6.03 -7.67
C GLY A 150 -9.93 5.49 -6.89
N VAL A 151 -9.19 4.51 -7.44
CA VAL A 151 -7.97 3.98 -6.81
C VAL A 151 -6.90 5.07 -6.69
N SER A 152 -6.72 5.90 -7.72
CA SER A 152 -5.75 7.00 -7.69
C SER A 152 -6.12 8.07 -6.65
N TRP A 153 -7.41 8.36 -6.48
CA TRP A 153 -7.90 9.24 -5.42
C TRP A 153 -7.64 8.67 -4.03
N PHE A 154 -7.85 7.37 -3.86
CA PHE A 154 -7.48 6.69 -2.61
C PHE A 154 -5.99 6.86 -2.28
N TRP A 155 -5.10 6.65 -3.26
CA TRP A 155 -3.66 6.86 -3.06
C TRP A 155 -3.29 8.30 -2.76
N PHE A 156 -4.00 9.27 -3.35
CA PHE A 156 -3.84 10.70 -3.03
C PHE A 156 -4.14 10.98 -1.55
N VAL A 157 -5.31 10.55 -1.06
CA VAL A 157 -5.71 10.73 0.34
C VAL A 157 -4.80 9.94 1.28
N GLY A 158 -4.50 8.69 0.93
CA GLY A 158 -3.62 7.82 1.72
C GLY A 158 -2.20 8.38 1.86
N THR A 159 -1.67 9.03 0.83
CA THR A 159 -0.35 9.69 0.88
C THR A 159 -0.35 10.85 1.86
N ILE A 160 -1.39 11.69 1.85
CA ILE A 160 -1.51 12.79 2.81
C ILE A 160 -1.59 12.25 4.24
N LEU A 161 -2.45 11.27 4.49
CA LEU A 161 -2.60 10.66 5.82
C LEU A 161 -1.29 10.05 6.31
N THR A 162 -0.63 9.26 5.47
CA THR A 162 0.62 8.58 5.84
C THR A 162 1.74 9.57 6.11
N ALA A 163 1.82 10.67 5.34
CA ALA A 163 2.81 11.72 5.54
C ALA A 163 2.60 12.48 6.87
N GLN A 164 1.34 12.63 7.31
CA GLN A 164 1.01 13.37 8.53
C GLN A 164 0.97 12.47 9.78
N LEU A 165 0.83 11.17 9.61
CA LEU A 165 0.65 10.25 10.73
C LEU A 165 1.80 10.25 11.77
N PRO A 166 3.10 10.38 11.40
CA PRO A 166 4.18 10.53 12.39
C PRO A 166 4.00 11.75 13.28
N THR A 167 3.71 12.91 12.70
CA THR A 167 3.48 14.16 13.43
C THR A 167 2.20 14.07 14.28
N TYR A 168 1.15 13.44 13.75
CA TYR A 168 -0.07 13.17 14.50
C TYR A 168 0.20 12.30 15.74
N ALA A 169 1.02 11.25 15.59
CA ALA A 169 1.40 10.38 16.71
C ALA A 169 2.19 11.13 17.78
N GLU A 170 3.09 12.03 17.39
CA GLU A 170 3.90 12.82 18.31
C GLU A 170 3.10 13.93 19.00
N VAL A 171 2.37 14.72 18.22
CA VAL A 171 1.70 15.94 18.71
C VAL A 171 0.35 15.65 19.36
N ASN A 172 -0.45 14.76 18.73
CA ASN A 172 -1.84 14.53 19.17
C ASN A 172 -1.98 13.30 20.08
N LEU A 173 -1.13 12.25 19.89
CA LEU A 173 -1.18 11.06 20.73
C LEU A 173 -0.15 11.09 21.88
N GLY A 174 0.82 12.01 21.85
CA GLY A 174 1.85 12.15 22.87
C GLY A 174 2.94 11.08 22.86
N GLY A 175 3.08 10.30 21.76
CA GLY A 175 4.11 9.27 21.65
C GLY A 175 4.80 9.28 20.30
N GLY A 176 6.07 8.89 20.27
CA GLY A 176 6.90 8.87 19.07
C GLY A 176 6.63 7.70 18.12
N SER A 177 7.71 7.08 17.64
CA SER A 177 7.66 5.97 16.67
C SER A 177 6.80 4.78 17.09
N THR A 178 6.69 4.51 18.39
CA THR A 178 5.89 3.39 18.92
C THR A 178 4.38 3.60 18.65
N LEU A 179 3.85 4.80 18.93
CA LEU A 179 2.44 5.10 18.65
C LEU A 179 2.16 5.27 17.16
N TYR A 180 3.13 5.77 16.39
CA TYR A 180 3.05 5.78 14.93
C TYR A 180 2.89 4.34 14.36
N ILE A 181 3.76 3.40 14.78
CA ILE A 181 3.67 1.99 14.36
C ILE A 181 2.34 1.37 14.82
N PHE A 182 1.89 1.68 16.03
CA PHE A 182 0.61 1.22 16.55
C PHE A 182 -0.57 1.73 15.72
N ALA A 183 -0.60 3.02 15.35
CA ALA A 183 -1.63 3.59 14.48
C ALA A 183 -1.66 2.93 13.10
N LEU A 184 -0.49 2.68 12.49
CA LEU A 184 -0.39 1.94 11.24
C LEU A 184 -0.85 0.48 11.38
N ALA A 185 -0.59 -0.15 12.53
CA ALA A 185 -1.06 -1.50 12.82
C ALA A 185 -2.59 -1.56 12.84
N LEU A 186 -3.24 -0.62 13.52
CA LEU A 186 -4.70 -0.52 13.57
C LEU A 186 -5.29 -0.34 12.18
N PHE A 187 -4.74 0.60 11.39
CA PHE A 187 -5.17 0.81 10.01
C PHE A 187 -4.99 -0.45 9.15
N SER A 188 -3.84 -1.13 9.26
CA SER A 188 -3.54 -2.34 8.49
C SER A 188 -4.46 -3.51 8.86
N ILE A 189 -4.73 -3.70 10.16
CA ILE A 189 -5.68 -4.70 10.66
C ILE A 189 -7.08 -4.40 10.12
N GLY A 190 -7.52 -3.14 10.22
CA GLY A 190 -8.79 -2.68 9.67
C GLY A 190 -8.90 -3.00 8.18
N THR A 191 -7.87 -2.65 7.40
CA THR A 191 -7.82 -2.91 5.95
C THR A 191 -7.89 -4.42 5.65
N GLY A 192 -7.15 -5.24 6.37
CA GLY A 192 -7.19 -6.69 6.22
C GLY A 192 -8.58 -7.26 6.48
N VAL A 193 -9.20 -6.86 7.60
CA VAL A 193 -10.56 -7.27 7.97
C VAL A 193 -11.59 -6.79 6.93
N GLY A 194 -11.52 -5.51 6.53
CA GLY A 194 -12.41 -4.92 5.53
C GLY A 194 -12.31 -5.60 4.18
N SER A 195 -11.09 -5.92 3.74
CA SER A 195 -10.85 -6.62 2.48
C SER A 195 -11.45 -8.03 2.46
N LEU A 196 -11.35 -8.77 3.56
CA LEU A 196 -11.97 -10.09 3.70
C LEU A 196 -13.50 -10.00 3.81
N LEU A 197 -14.02 -9.03 4.55
CA LEU A 197 -15.47 -8.82 4.67
C LEU A 197 -16.09 -8.39 3.34
N CYS A 198 -15.34 -7.71 2.48
CA CYS A 198 -15.78 -7.32 1.16
C CYS A 198 -16.26 -8.52 0.34
N GLU A 199 -15.56 -9.64 0.35
CA GLU A 199 -15.97 -10.87 -0.34
C GLU A 199 -17.32 -11.40 0.19
N LYS A 200 -17.50 -11.42 1.51
CA LYS A 200 -18.76 -11.89 2.13
C LYS A 200 -19.93 -10.98 1.80
N LEU A 201 -19.71 -9.68 1.85
CA LEU A 201 -20.77 -8.68 1.61
C LEU A 201 -21.13 -8.55 0.13
N SER A 202 -20.18 -8.81 -0.77
CA SER A 202 -20.39 -8.80 -2.22
C SER A 202 -21.12 -10.05 -2.75
N GLY A 203 -21.36 -11.07 -1.93
CA GLY A 203 -22.01 -12.30 -2.37
C GLY A 203 -21.25 -13.01 -3.49
N ARG A 204 -19.92 -12.91 -3.53
CA ARG A 204 -19.03 -13.45 -4.57
C ARG A 204 -19.28 -12.83 -5.95
N THR A 205 -19.71 -11.60 -6.00
CA THR A 205 -19.86 -10.82 -7.23
C THR A 205 -19.02 -9.54 -7.14
N VAL A 206 -18.86 -8.84 -8.26
CA VAL A 206 -18.22 -7.51 -8.26
C VAL A 206 -19.27 -6.49 -7.87
N GLU A 207 -19.44 -6.27 -6.56
CA GLU A 207 -20.46 -5.38 -6.01
C GLU A 207 -19.91 -3.94 -5.86
N ILE A 208 -20.22 -3.10 -6.82
CA ILE A 208 -19.78 -1.69 -6.85
C ILE A 208 -20.46 -0.85 -5.78
N GLY A 209 -21.60 -1.28 -5.25
CA GLY A 209 -22.33 -0.58 -4.17
C GLY A 209 -21.50 -0.45 -2.88
N LEU A 210 -20.50 -1.31 -2.67
CA LEU A 210 -19.58 -1.20 -1.54
C LEU A 210 -18.60 0.00 -1.66
N VAL A 211 -18.33 0.50 -2.87
CA VAL A 211 -17.41 1.63 -3.07
C VAL A 211 -17.92 2.92 -2.44
N PRO A 212 -19.17 3.37 -2.66
CA PRO A 212 -19.74 4.52 -1.93
C PRO A 212 -19.75 4.29 -0.42
N LEU A 213 -20.12 3.09 0.04
CA LEU A 213 -20.11 2.75 1.47
C LEU A 213 -18.69 2.90 2.05
N GLY A 214 -17.66 2.40 1.33
CA GLY A 214 -16.26 2.57 1.69
C GLY A 214 -15.86 4.05 1.77
N ALA A 215 -16.22 4.85 0.77
CA ALA A 215 -15.91 6.28 0.74
C ALA A 215 -16.57 7.04 1.90
N PHE A 216 -17.86 6.82 2.14
CA PHE A 216 -18.58 7.46 3.26
C PHE A 216 -18.03 7.02 4.61
N GLY A 217 -17.75 5.73 4.79
CA GLY A 217 -17.19 5.22 6.05
C GLY A 217 -15.81 5.80 6.33
N MET A 218 -14.89 5.79 5.36
CA MET A 218 -13.59 6.44 5.52
C MET A 218 -13.74 7.91 5.90
N THR A 219 -14.61 8.65 5.18
CA THR A 219 -14.83 10.08 5.46
C THR A 219 -15.38 10.30 6.86
N ALA A 220 -16.35 9.49 7.30
CA ALA A 220 -16.93 9.62 8.63
C ALA A 220 -15.89 9.40 9.74
N PHE A 221 -15.11 8.33 9.65
CA PHE A 221 -14.05 8.05 10.64
C PHE A 221 -12.88 9.03 10.58
N MET A 222 -12.53 9.55 9.40
CA MET A 222 -11.53 10.63 9.30
C MET A 222 -12.02 11.93 9.94
N LEU A 223 -13.30 12.27 9.74
CA LEU A 223 -13.90 13.44 10.40
C LEU A 223 -14.00 13.23 11.91
N ASP A 224 -14.36 12.04 12.37
CA ASP A 224 -14.39 11.74 13.79
C ASP A 224 -13.02 11.82 14.43
N LEU A 225 -11.99 11.26 13.76
CA LEU A 225 -10.59 11.33 14.17
C LEU A 225 -10.09 12.78 14.28
N TYR A 226 -10.54 13.68 13.39
CA TYR A 226 -10.20 15.11 13.46
C TYR A 226 -10.72 15.75 14.75
N PHE A 227 -11.88 15.36 15.25
CA PHE A 227 -12.47 15.85 16.50
C PHE A 227 -12.03 15.05 17.73
N ALA A 228 -11.43 13.88 17.54
CA ALA A 228 -10.94 13.06 18.64
C ALA A 228 -9.74 13.74 19.32
N ARG A 229 -9.78 13.80 20.65
CA ARG A 229 -8.68 14.35 21.47
C ARG A 229 -8.33 13.34 22.56
N VAL A 230 -7.04 13.19 22.80
CA VAL A 230 -6.53 12.53 23.99
C VAL A 230 -6.40 13.59 25.09
N GLY A 231 -6.65 13.22 26.33
CA GLY A 231 -6.56 14.16 27.47
C GLY A 231 -5.24 14.94 27.46
N THR A 232 -5.30 16.23 27.76
CA THR A 232 -4.28 17.26 27.58
C THR A 232 -2.96 17.08 28.33
N SER A 233 -2.75 15.97 29.01
CA SER A 233 -1.48 15.59 29.65
C SER A 233 -0.72 14.57 28.82
N ALA A 234 -0.63 14.77 27.51
CA ALA A 234 0.23 13.97 26.66
C ALA A 234 1.70 14.18 27.08
N ALA A 235 2.15 13.45 28.10
CA ALA A 235 3.56 13.38 28.45
C ALA A 235 4.30 12.89 27.21
N GLN A 236 5.28 13.65 26.73
CA GLN A 236 6.10 13.22 25.61
C GLN A 236 6.70 11.83 25.89
N GLY A 237 6.57 10.91 24.95
CA GLY A 237 7.14 9.57 25.05
C GLY A 237 6.21 8.52 25.65
N MET A 238 4.87 8.69 25.54
CA MET A 238 3.92 7.65 25.94
C MET A 238 4.15 6.35 25.18
N ASP A 239 4.09 5.25 25.90
CA ASP A 239 3.98 3.92 25.31
C ASP A 239 2.50 3.57 24.97
N ILE A 240 2.28 2.42 24.37
CA ILE A 240 0.95 1.97 23.96
C ILE A 240 0.02 1.80 25.16
N ALA A 241 0.51 1.27 26.29
CA ALA A 241 -0.30 1.01 27.47
C ALA A 241 -0.75 2.34 28.13
N ALA A 242 0.17 3.29 28.25
CA ALA A 242 -0.13 4.63 28.76
C ALA A 242 -1.13 5.36 27.86
N PHE A 243 -1.00 5.25 26.53
CA PHE A 243 -1.95 5.82 25.56
C PHE A 243 -3.34 5.19 25.73
N LEU A 244 -3.44 3.86 25.79
CA LEU A 244 -4.72 3.18 25.92
C LEU A 244 -5.45 3.48 27.26
N ALA A 245 -4.71 3.86 28.28
CA ALA A 245 -5.27 4.30 29.57
C ALA A 245 -5.85 5.73 29.52
N GLN A 246 -5.54 6.52 28.48
CA GLN A 246 -6.02 7.90 28.38
C GLN A 246 -7.50 7.98 27.98
N PRO A 247 -8.26 8.92 28.53
CA PRO A 247 -9.61 9.21 28.05
C PRO A 247 -9.59 9.61 26.56
N GLY A 248 -10.44 9.01 25.75
CA GLY A 248 -10.53 9.28 24.31
C GLY A 248 -9.67 8.38 23.43
N SER A 249 -8.72 7.61 23.97
CA SER A 249 -7.89 6.68 23.21
C SER A 249 -8.72 5.62 22.44
N THR A 250 -9.75 5.08 23.07
CA THR A 250 -10.64 4.08 22.45
C THR A 250 -11.32 4.62 21.20
N ARG A 251 -11.73 5.90 21.19
CA ARG A 251 -12.31 6.55 20.00
C ARG A 251 -11.32 6.57 18.85
N ILE A 252 -10.08 6.98 19.11
CA ILE A 252 -9.02 7.01 18.09
C ILE A 252 -8.70 5.62 17.56
N VAL A 253 -8.68 4.59 18.43
CA VAL A 253 -8.49 3.19 18.03
C VAL A 253 -9.62 2.74 17.09
N ILE A 254 -10.86 3.06 17.43
CA ILE A 254 -12.02 2.74 16.58
C ILE A 254 -11.96 3.47 15.25
N ASP A 255 -11.58 4.76 15.25
CA ASP A 255 -11.46 5.56 14.04
C ASP A 255 -10.40 5.00 13.09
N LEU A 256 -9.21 4.68 13.59
CA LEU A 256 -8.14 4.11 12.77
C LEU A 256 -8.49 2.73 12.20
N LEU A 257 -9.11 1.86 13.01
CA LEU A 257 -9.64 0.56 12.56
C LEU A 257 -10.75 0.76 11.52
N GLY A 258 -11.65 1.72 11.74
CA GLY A 258 -12.75 2.05 10.84
C GLY A 258 -12.26 2.58 9.50
N ILE A 259 -11.31 3.52 9.50
CA ILE A 259 -10.68 4.03 8.27
C ILE A 259 -10.09 2.85 7.47
N GLY A 260 -9.34 1.96 8.13
CA GLY A 260 -8.79 0.77 7.49
C GLY A 260 -9.87 -0.15 6.93
N LEU A 261 -10.89 -0.49 7.71
CA LEU A 261 -11.97 -1.37 7.31
C LEU A 261 -12.69 -0.86 6.04
N PHE A 262 -13.06 0.41 6.03
CA PHE A 262 -13.73 1.01 4.89
C PHE A 262 -12.79 1.22 3.68
N THR A 263 -11.48 1.28 3.89
CA THR A 263 -10.48 1.18 2.81
C THR A 263 -10.64 -0.12 2.04
N GLY A 264 -10.78 -1.26 2.71
CA GLY A 264 -11.01 -2.54 2.06
C GLY A 264 -12.28 -2.54 1.20
N PHE A 265 -13.38 -1.97 1.70
CA PHE A 265 -14.63 -1.85 0.94
C PHE A 265 -14.52 -0.91 -0.26
N PHE A 266 -13.63 0.06 -0.22
CA PHE A 266 -13.42 0.98 -1.33
C PHE A 266 -12.51 0.39 -2.41
N VAL A 267 -11.36 -0.16 -2.03
CA VAL A 267 -10.29 -0.53 -2.98
C VAL A 267 -10.56 -1.88 -3.65
N VAL A 268 -10.98 -2.89 -2.89
CA VAL A 268 -11.13 -4.26 -3.39
C VAL A 268 -12.13 -4.37 -4.55
N PRO A 269 -13.35 -3.78 -4.49
CA PRO A 269 -14.28 -3.85 -5.61
C PRO A 269 -13.78 -3.10 -6.85
N LEU A 270 -13.02 -2.02 -6.68
CA LEU A 270 -12.45 -1.26 -7.80
C LEU A 270 -11.42 -2.09 -8.57
N PHE A 271 -10.53 -2.81 -7.87
CA PHE A 271 -9.60 -3.74 -8.52
C PHE A 271 -10.34 -4.87 -9.23
N ALA A 272 -11.34 -5.48 -8.58
CA ALA A 272 -12.15 -6.54 -9.17
C ALA A 272 -12.91 -6.03 -10.41
N LEU A 273 -13.42 -4.78 -10.39
CA LEU A 273 -14.07 -4.15 -11.54
C LEU A 273 -13.09 -3.97 -12.72
N ILE A 274 -11.89 -3.44 -12.47
CA ILE A 274 -10.87 -3.28 -13.51
C ILE A 274 -10.58 -4.65 -14.16
N GLN A 275 -10.38 -5.68 -13.34
CA GLN A 275 -10.07 -7.03 -13.81
C GLN A 275 -11.23 -7.67 -14.58
N SER A 276 -12.47 -7.53 -14.13
CA SER A 276 -13.65 -8.11 -14.77
C SER A 276 -14.01 -7.44 -16.10
N ARG A 277 -13.61 -6.19 -16.30
CA ARG A 277 -13.94 -5.38 -17.48
C ARG A 277 -12.80 -5.26 -18.49
N THR A 278 -11.60 -5.72 -18.17
CA THR A 278 -10.44 -5.62 -19.04
C THR A 278 -10.15 -6.95 -19.73
N ALA A 279 -9.88 -6.94 -21.03
CA ALA A 279 -9.47 -8.12 -21.76
C ALA A 279 -8.11 -8.64 -21.24
N LYS A 280 -7.93 -9.96 -21.19
CA LYS A 280 -6.68 -10.59 -20.70
C LYS A 280 -5.44 -10.09 -21.44
N SER A 281 -5.54 -9.83 -22.75
CA SER A 281 -4.46 -9.29 -23.59
C SER A 281 -4.05 -7.86 -23.26
N GLU A 282 -4.92 -7.08 -22.60
CA GLU A 282 -4.70 -5.68 -22.24
C GLU A 282 -4.45 -5.48 -20.74
N MET A 283 -4.64 -6.54 -19.94
CA MET A 283 -4.67 -6.47 -18.47
C MET A 283 -3.42 -5.82 -17.87
N SER A 284 -2.23 -6.30 -18.20
CA SER A 284 -0.98 -5.74 -17.68
C SER A 284 -0.77 -4.28 -18.07
N ARG A 285 -1.21 -3.89 -19.28
CA ARG A 285 -1.12 -2.50 -19.77
C ARG A 285 -2.09 -1.57 -19.04
N VAL A 286 -3.29 -2.05 -18.73
CA VAL A 286 -4.27 -1.29 -17.93
C VAL A 286 -3.77 -1.11 -16.50
N PHE A 287 -3.18 -2.14 -15.89
CA PHE A 287 -2.54 -2.00 -14.57
C PHE A 287 -1.27 -1.12 -14.59
N ALA A 288 -0.53 -1.09 -15.69
CA ALA A 288 0.54 -0.12 -15.88
C ALA A 288 0.00 1.31 -15.94
N ALA A 289 -1.12 1.54 -16.64
CA ALA A 289 -1.80 2.84 -16.64
C ALA A 289 -2.29 3.25 -15.24
N LEU A 290 -2.86 2.31 -14.48
CA LEU A 290 -3.22 2.52 -13.07
C LEU A 290 -2.03 3.00 -12.24
N ASN A 291 -0.88 2.33 -12.34
CA ASN A 291 0.33 2.72 -11.58
C ASN A 291 0.86 4.09 -11.98
N ILE A 292 0.86 4.41 -13.28
CA ILE A 292 1.26 5.75 -13.76
C ILE A 292 0.33 6.82 -13.18
N GLN A 293 -0.98 6.60 -13.22
CA GLN A 293 -1.94 7.55 -12.69
C GLN A 293 -1.83 7.68 -11.17
N ASN A 294 -1.70 6.57 -10.43
CA ASN A 294 -1.47 6.57 -8.99
C ASN A 294 -0.22 7.38 -8.62
N SER A 295 0.89 7.18 -9.33
CA SER A 295 2.14 7.92 -9.10
C SER A 295 1.94 9.43 -9.29
N GLY A 296 1.19 9.85 -10.31
CA GLY A 296 0.84 11.26 -10.51
C GLY A 296 0.03 11.83 -9.34
N PHE A 297 -0.95 11.08 -8.82
CA PHE A 297 -1.75 11.49 -7.67
C PHE A 297 -0.94 11.50 -6.36
N ILE A 298 -0.02 10.55 -6.16
CA ILE A 298 0.90 10.52 -5.01
C ILE A 298 1.80 11.76 -5.03
N VAL A 299 2.39 12.09 -6.17
CA VAL A 299 3.23 13.30 -6.31
C VAL A 299 2.41 14.56 -6.05
N ALA A 300 1.20 14.66 -6.61
CA ALA A 300 0.30 15.80 -6.36
C ALA A 300 -0.06 15.93 -4.87
N ALA A 301 -0.34 14.81 -4.19
CA ALA A 301 -0.62 14.77 -2.76
C ALA A 301 0.58 15.25 -1.92
N ALA A 302 1.79 14.77 -2.25
CA ALA A 302 3.02 15.15 -1.57
C ALA A 302 3.31 16.66 -1.73
N LEU A 303 3.14 17.19 -2.94
CA LEU A 303 3.30 18.63 -3.21
C LEU A 303 2.25 19.46 -2.47
N LEU A 304 0.99 19.00 -2.46
CA LEU A 304 -0.07 19.68 -1.71
C LEU A 304 0.23 19.71 -0.22
N ALA A 305 0.64 18.57 0.36
CA ALA A 305 1.01 18.48 1.77
C ALA A 305 2.19 19.41 2.11
N LEU A 306 3.21 19.46 1.25
CA LEU A 306 4.35 20.37 1.40
C LEU A 306 3.90 21.84 1.39
N VAL A 307 3.08 22.24 0.42
CA VAL A 307 2.58 23.61 0.32
C VAL A 307 1.71 23.95 1.51
N ALA A 308 0.81 23.07 1.92
CA ALA A 308 -0.08 23.29 3.06
C ALA A 308 0.72 23.52 4.36
N THR A 309 1.73 22.71 4.63
CA THR A 309 2.51 22.78 5.87
C THR A 309 3.58 23.88 5.85
N GLN A 310 4.34 23.99 4.74
CA GLN A 310 5.51 24.88 4.70
C GLN A 310 5.21 26.31 4.21
N VAL A 311 4.18 26.47 3.35
CA VAL A 311 3.86 27.78 2.76
C VAL A 311 2.65 28.41 3.46
N ILE A 312 1.59 27.61 3.70
CA ILE A 312 0.34 28.12 4.30
C ILE A 312 0.43 28.06 5.84
N GLY A 313 1.31 27.24 6.40
CA GLY A 313 1.48 27.08 7.85
C GLY A 313 0.32 26.33 8.51
N MET A 314 -0.35 25.43 7.75
CA MET A 314 -1.39 24.59 8.33
C MET A 314 -0.76 23.62 9.35
N THR A 315 -1.34 23.57 10.53
CA THR A 315 -1.01 22.57 11.57
C THR A 315 -1.94 21.38 11.45
N ILE A 316 -1.48 20.25 11.98
CA ILE A 316 -2.26 18.98 12.01
C ILE A 316 -3.26 19.03 13.16
#